data_561257397bbe53ee6dea2f5ccbed2aee
#
_entry.id   561257397bbe53ee6dea2f5ccbed2aee
#
_cell.length_a   1.000
_cell.length_b   1.000
_cell.length_c   1.000
_cell.angle_alpha   90.00
_cell.angle_beta   90.00
_cell.angle_gamma   90.00
#
_symmetry.space_group_name_H-M   'P 1'
#
loop_
_entity.id
_entity.type
_entity.pdbx_description
1 polymer ?
#
loop_
_entity_poly.entity_id
_entity_poly.type
_entity_poly.pdbx_seq_one_letter_code
_entity_poly.pdbx_strand_id
1 'polypeptide(L)'
;MKKDSMSSENRTSVPNSLNEHWMPFTSNKDFKQNPRLITEAKGVYLKTHHGKTQIDASSGLFCNPLGHGRKEITEAVTKQLETLDYAQPFQQGFGGSFELATRISKHTPGNLNKMFYTICGSTAVETAIKIAVAYHRAKGNAHRFRFVGRERGYHGMNIGCVSVGGMINNVKTFASILMPGVQHMRHTHLPEHKFVSGQPETGGDLANDLERIASNFGPENIAA
;
A
#
# COMPACT_ATOMS: atom_id res chain seq x y z
N MET A 1 37.03 -16.36 -36.76
CA MET A 1 36.03 -15.65 -35.92
C MET A 1 34.80 -16.51 -35.80
N LYS A 2 34.70 -17.26 -34.72
CA LYS A 2 33.49 -18.05 -34.38
C LYS A 2 32.51 -17.09 -33.72
N LYS A 3 31.36 -16.88 -34.35
CA LYS A 3 30.21 -16.23 -33.71
C LYS A 3 29.70 -17.20 -32.65
N ASP A 4 29.87 -16.88 -31.37
CA ASP A 4 29.15 -17.52 -30.29
C ASP A 4 27.67 -17.21 -30.46
N SER A 5 26.95 -18.18 -31.01
CA SER A 5 25.50 -18.24 -30.98
C SER A 5 25.10 -18.61 -29.54
N MET A 6 24.93 -17.62 -28.68
CA MET A 6 24.20 -17.82 -27.44
C MET A 6 22.79 -18.30 -27.83
N SER A 7 22.52 -19.54 -27.51
CA SER A 7 21.31 -20.27 -27.86
C SER A 7 20.08 -19.50 -27.38
N SER A 8 19.14 -19.30 -28.29
CA SER A 8 17.82 -18.70 -28.07
C SER A 8 16.91 -19.55 -27.14
N GLU A 9 17.40 -20.66 -26.63
CA GLU A 9 16.61 -21.68 -25.91
C GLU A 9 16.25 -21.33 -24.48
N ASN A 10 16.85 -20.29 -23.87
CA ASN A 10 16.65 -20.02 -22.43
C ASN A 10 15.66 -18.88 -22.11
N ARG A 11 14.96 -18.31 -23.09
CA ARG A 11 14.16 -17.10 -22.89
C ARG A 11 12.64 -17.35 -22.75
N THR A 12 12.17 -18.57 -22.96
CA THR A 12 10.74 -18.92 -22.94
C THR A 12 10.36 -19.95 -21.87
N SER A 13 11.31 -20.44 -21.10
CA SER A 13 11.04 -21.45 -20.08
C SER A 13 10.56 -20.83 -18.77
N VAL A 14 9.49 -21.37 -18.22
CA VAL A 14 9.11 -21.12 -16.82
C VAL A 14 10.08 -21.90 -15.91
N PRO A 15 10.35 -21.42 -14.67
CA PRO A 15 11.38 -22.01 -13.80
C PRO A 15 11.03 -23.43 -13.31
N ASN A 16 9.75 -23.75 -13.19
CA ASN A 16 9.23 -25.02 -12.67
C ASN A 16 7.72 -25.16 -12.99
N SER A 17 7.02 -26.05 -12.30
CA SER A 17 5.56 -26.22 -12.43
C SER A 17 4.74 -25.03 -11.99
N LEU A 18 5.30 -24.06 -11.27
CA LEU A 18 4.65 -22.91 -10.63
C LEU A 18 3.60 -23.27 -9.56
N ASN A 19 3.43 -24.55 -9.23
CA ASN A 19 2.33 -25.02 -8.37
C ASN A 19 2.46 -24.56 -6.92
N GLU A 20 3.67 -24.51 -6.40
CA GLU A 20 3.98 -24.25 -4.98
C GLU A 20 3.74 -22.79 -4.58
N HIS A 21 3.79 -21.86 -5.53
CA HIS A 21 3.57 -20.44 -5.23
C HIS A 21 2.10 -20.06 -5.39
N TRP A 22 1.47 -19.66 -4.29
CA TRP A 22 0.14 -19.08 -4.29
C TRP A 22 0.25 -17.54 -4.38
N MET A 23 -0.01 -17.03 -5.56
CA MET A 23 0.05 -15.59 -5.82
C MET A 23 -1.19 -14.87 -5.26
N PRO A 24 -1.00 -13.73 -4.58
CA PRO A 24 -2.10 -12.92 -4.09
C PRO A 24 -2.87 -12.24 -5.24
N PHE A 25 -4.15 -11.95 -5.05
CA PHE A 25 -5.02 -11.24 -6.00
C PHE A 25 -4.97 -11.78 -7.44
N THR A 26 -4.73 -13.05 -7.60
CA THR A 26 -4.51 -13.68 -8.90
C THR A 26 -5.38 -14.92 -9.03
N SER A 27 -6.02 -15.10 -10.19
CA SER A 27 -6.60 -16.38 -10.59
C SER A 27 -5.44 -17.34 -10.87
N ASN A 28 -4.98 -18.04 -9.81
CA ASN A 28 -3.75 -18.83 -9.88
C ASN A 28 -3.81 -19.94 -10.93
N LYS A 29 -4.96 -20.58 -11.10
CA LYS A 29 -5.15 -21.62 -12.11
C LYS A 29 -4.90 -21.07 -13.52
N ASP A 30 -5.53 -19.97 -13.87
CA ASP A 30 -5.40 -19.36 -15.20
C ASP A 30 -4.01 -18.76 -15.41
N PHE A 31 -3.45 -18.11 -14.37
CA PHE A 31 -2.10 -17.55 -14.45
C PHE A 31 -1.05 -18.62 -14.73
N LYS A 32 -1.13 -19.78 -14.06
CA LYS A 32 -0.16 -20.87 -14.20
C LYS A 32 -0.25 -21.57 -15.55
N GLN A 33 -1.40 -21.54 -16.21
CA GLN A 33 -1.55 -22.04 -17.59
C GLN A 33 -0.91 -21.11 -18.63
N ASN A 34 -0.92 -19.78 -18.37
CA ASN A 34 -0.33 -18.79 -19.26
C ASN A 34 0.38 -17.71 -18.43
N PRO A 35 1.53 -18.02 -17.84
CA PRO A 35 2.20 -17.14 -16.90
C PRO A 35 2.76 -15.90 -17.57
N ARG A 36 2.64 -14.77 -16.88
CA ARG A 36 3.24 -13.49 -17.27
C ARG A 36 4.41 -13.18 -16.34
N LEU A 37 5.55 -13.80 -16.61
CA LEU A 37 6.77 -13.63 -15.79
C LEU A 37 7.59 -12.46 -16.35
N ILE A 38 8.04 -11.60 -15.45
CA ILE A 38 8.98 -10.52 -15.76
C ILE A 38 10.39 -11.02 -15.44
N THR A 39 11.30 -10.88 -16.38
CA THR A 39 12.69 -11.37 -16.29
C THR A 39 13.71 -10.27 -16.14
N GLU A 40 13.43 -9.10 -16.69
CA GLU A 40 14.34 -7.95 -16.64
C GLU A 40 13.51 -6.67 -16.54
N ALA A 41 14.10 -5.63 -15.94
CA ALA A 41 13.48 -4.29 -15.88
C ALA A 41 14.56 -3.21 -15.96
N LYS A 42 14.28 -2.12 -16.71
CA LYS A 42 15.16 -0.95 -16.80
C LYS A 42 14.36 0.32 -17.10
N GLY A 43 14.53 1.35 -16.29
CA GLY A 43 13.76 2.59 -16.43
C GLY A 43 12.27 2.29 -16.27
N VAL A 44 11.48 2.60 -17.30
CA VAL A 44 10.04 2.31 -17.36
C VAL A 44 9.70 1.03 -18.13
N TYR A 45 10.68 0.27 -18.52
CA TYR A 45 10.47 -0.92 -19.35
C TYR A 45 10.65 -2.21 -18.57
N LEU A 46 9.70 -3.11 -18.76
CA LEU A 46 9.71 -4.50 -18.27
C LEU A 46 9.89 -5.43 -19.45
N LYS A 47 10.64 -6.52 -19.27
CA LYS A 47 10.80 -7.56 -20.25
C LYS A 47 10.20 -8.85 -19.73
N THR A 48 9.34 -9.45 -20.52
CA THR A 48 8.69 -10.72 -20.19
C THR A 48 9.57 -11.91 -20.55
N HIS A 49 9.29 -13.08 -19.97
CA HIS A 49 9.95 -14.34 -20.30
C HIS A 49 9.79 -14.75 -21.77
N HIS A 50 8.78 -14.24 -22.47
CA HIS A 50 8.64 -14.38 -23.93
C HIS A 50 9.48 -13.39 -24.74
N GLY A 51 10.32 -12.58 -24.08
CA GLY A 51 11.18 -11.60 -24.74
C GLY A 51 10.45 -10.31 -25.15
N LYS A 52 9.16 -10.16 -24.87
CA LYS A 52 8.43 -8.91 -25.16
C LYS A 52 8.78 -7.82 -24.17
N THR A 53 8.95 -6.61 -24.67
CA THR A 53 9.11 -5.40 -23.85
C THR A 53 7.76 -4.71 -23.67
N GLN A 54 7.45 -4.30 -22.46
CA GLN A 54 6.24 -3.56 -22.11
C GLN A 54 6.58 -2.39 -21.19
N ILE A 55 5.74 -1.36 -21.17
CA ILE A 55 5.88 -0.21 -20.28
C ILE A 55 5.25 -0.58 -18.92
N ASP A 56 5.96 -0.29 -17.85
CA ASP A 56 5.43 -0.29 -16.47
C ASP A 56 4.67 1.02 -16.22
N ALA A 57 3.42 1.07 -16.65
CA ALA A 57 2.57 2.24 -16.47
C ALA A 57 2.03 2.41 -15.03
N SER A 58 2.31 1.45 -14.16
CA SER A 58 1.88 1.47 -12.75
C SER A 58 3.02 1.73 -11.76
N SER A 59 4.25 1.93 -12.25
CA SER A 59 5.44 2.09 -11.40
C SER A 59 5.58 0.96 -10.36
N GLY A 60 5.43 -0.31 -10.80
CA GLY A 60 5.46 -1.46 -9.90
C GLY A 60 4.37 -1.39 -8.81
N LEU A 61 3.16 -0.97 -9.18
CA LEU A 61 2.03 -0.69 -8.29
C LEU A 61 2.41 0.35 -7.22
N PHE A 62 2.91 1.50 -7.68
CA PHE A 62 3.35 2.65 -6.87
C PHE A 62 4.62 2.43 -6.01
N CYS A 63 5.26 1.28 -6.10
CA CYS A 63 6.44 0.95 -5.29
C CYS A 63 7.77 1.34 -5.95
N ASN A 64 7.77 1.69 -7.23
CA ASN A 64 8.97 2.03 -7.99
C ASN A 64 8.83 3.29 -8.86
N PRO A 65 8.49 4.45 -8.28
CA PRO A 65 8.23 5.69 -9.04
C PRO A 65 9.47 6.28 -9.71
N LEU A 66 10.67 5.91 -9.28
CA LEU A 66 11.93 6.38 -9.87
C LEU A 66 12.40 5.57 -11.08
N GLY A 67 11.69 4.49 -11.41
CA GLY A 67 12.05 3.55 -12.46
C GLY A 67 13.04 2.48 -12.01
N HIS A 68 13.12 1.42 -12.80
CA HIS A 68 13.91 0.24 -12.51
C HIS A 68 15.40 0.42 -12.80
N GLY A 69 16.24 -0.28 -12.05
CA GLY A 69 17.68 -0.37 -12.32
C GLY A 69 18.45 0.93 -12.06
N ARG A 70 18.02 1.73 -11.08
CA ARG A 70 18.71 2.93 -10.63
C ARG A 70 20.02 2.57 -9.94
N LYS A 71 21.12 2.93 -10.59
CA LYS A 71 22.47 2.58 -10.14
C LYS A 71 22.78 3.15 -8.76
N GLU A 72 22.41 4.40 -8.53
CA GLU A 72 22.64 5.11 -7.27
C GLU A 72 21.96 4.42 -6.07
N ILE A 73 20.75 3.85 -6.30
CA ILE A 73 20.02 3.11 -5.27
C ILE A 73 20.69 1.76 -5.02
N THR A 74 21.05 1.04 -6.09
CA THR A 74 21.72 -0.27 -5.97
C THR A 74 23.03 -0.16 -5.23
N GLU A 75 23.87 0.82 -5.56
CA GLU A 75 25.16 1.06 -4.89
C GLU A 75 24.98 1.43 -3.40
N ALA A 76 24.00 2.28 -3.08
CA ALA A 76 23.70 2.66 -1.70
C ALA A 76 23.21 1.47 -0.86
N VAL A 77 22.32 0.63 -1.44
CA VAL A 77 21.82 -0.58 -0.76
C VAL A 77 22.96 -1.59 -0.54
N THR A 78 23.77 -1.85 -1.57
CA THR A 78 24.92 -2.77 -1.47
C THR A 78 25.86 -2.32 -0.35
N LYS A 79 26.27 -1.05 -0.35
CA LYS A 79 27.15 -0.50 0.68
C LYS A 79 26.56 -0.63 2.09
N GLN A 80 25.24 -0.40 2.22
CA GLN A 80 24.58 -0.54 3.51
C GLN A 80 24.56 -2.00 4.00
N LEU A 81 24.28 -2.95 3.12
CA LEU A 81 24.27 -4.38 3.46
C LEU A 81 25.67 -4.89 3.85
N GLU A 82 26.73 -4.40 3.21
CA GLU A 82 28.12 -4.71 3.57
C GLU A 82 28.55 -4.13 4.92
N THR A 83 27.93 -3.01 5.34
CA THR A 83 28.27 -2.32 6.60
C THR A 83 27.43 -2.81 7.76
N LEU A 84 26.12 -2.90 7.57
CA LEU A 84 25.14 -3.31 8.57
C LEU A 84 23.86 -3.72 7.86
N ASP A 85 23.61 -5.01 7.79
CA ASP A 85 22.45 -5.63 7.14
C ASP A 85 21.19 -5.57 8.02
N TYR A 86 21.36 -5.67 9.34
CA TYR A 86 20.26 -5.66 10.30
C TYR A 86 20.68 -5.05 11.65
N ALA A 87 19.77 -4.25 12.21
CA ALA A 87 19.81 -3.82 13.61
C ALA A 87 18.39 -3.94 14.21
N GLN A 88 18.27 -4.62 15.34
CA GLN A 88 16.95 -4.76 15.97
C GLN A 88 16.44 -3.39 16.47
N PRO A 89 15.15 -3.06 16.28
CA PRO A 89 14.60 -1.76 16.67
C PRO A 89 14.13 -1.69 18.13
N PHE A 90 14.44 -2.68 18.96
CA PHE A 90 14.06 -2.74 20.38
C PHE A 90 15.23 -2.32 21.26
N GLN A 91 15.19 -1.10 21.82
CA GLN A 91 16.20 -0.49 22.68
C GLN A 91 17.57 -0.30 22.00
N GLN A 92 17.67 -0.58 20.73
CA GLN A 92 18.78 -0.31 19.84
C GLN A 92 18.29 0.46 18.63
N GLY A 93 19.18 1.06 17.87
CA GLY A 93 18.78 1.87 16.72
C GLY A 93 19.84 1.86 15.62
N PHE A 94 19.38 2.19 14.44
CA PHE A 94 20.20 2.44 13.26
C PHE A 94 20.19 3.94 12.94
N GLY A 95 21.37 4.56 12.83
CA GLY A 95 21.49 6.00 12.58
C GLY A 95 20.76 6.50 11.34
N GLY A 96 20.80 5.72 10.26
CA GLY A 96 20.12 6.07 9.01
C GLY A 96 18.60 6.20 9.13
N SER A 97 17.94 5.49 10.05
CA SER A 97 16.50 5.66 10.27
C SER A 97 16.16 7.02 10.86
N PHE A 98 16.99 7.54 11.77
CA PHE A 98 16.84 8.89 12.34
C PHE A 98 17.11 9.97 11.31
N GLU A 99 18.13 9.80 10.47
CA GLU A 99 18.42 10.73 9.38
C GLU A 99 17.26 10.76 8.38
N LEU A 100 16.71 9.61 8.01
CA LEU A 100 15.54 9.51 7.14
C LEU A 100 14.33 10.24 7.75
N ALA A 101 14.06 10.03 9.05
CA ALA A 101 12.99 10.73 9.75
C ALA A 101 13.15 12.24 9.68
N THR A 102 14.37 12.74 9.89
CA THR A 102 14.68 14.17 9.76
C THR A 102 14.48 14.71 8.35
N ARG A 103 14.79 13.91 7.32
CA ARG A 103 14.54 14.30 5.92
C ARG A 103 13.05 14.32 5.60
N ILE A 104 12.30 13.29 6.00
CA ILE A 104 10.85 13.20 5.77
C ILE A 104 10.12 14.36 6.47
N SER A 105 10.50 14.69 7.72
CA SER A 105 9.85 15.76 8.50
C SER A 105 9.88 17.13 7.84
N LYS A 106 10.82 17.38 6.91
CA LYS A 106 10.88 18.62 6.13
C LYS A 106 9.82 18.72 5.03
N HIS A 107 9.17 17.62 4.70
CA HIS A 107 8.16 17.53 3.64
C HIS A 107 6.75 17.28 4.19
N THR A 108 6.62 17.02 5.49
CA THR A 108 5.32 16.83 6.13
C THR A 108 4.70 18.17 6.54
N PRO A 109 3.37 18.30 6.47
CA PRO A 109 2.70 19.55 6.83
C PRO A 109 2.69 19.80 8.34
N GLY A 110 2.71 21.07 8.73
CA GLY A 110 2.55 21.51 10.11
C GLY A 110 3.60 20.90 11.05
N ASN A 111 3.14 20.28 12.11
CA ASN A 111 3.98 19.66 13.13
C ASN A 111 4.01 18.11 13.06
N LEU A 112 3.64 17.51 11.94
CA LEU A 112 3.68 16.06 11.71
C LEU A 112 5.13 15.59 11.51
N ASN A 113 5.93 15.64 12.56
CA ASN A 113 7.38 15.41 12.53
C ASN A 113 7.83 14.13 13.26
N LYS A 114 6.90 13.21 13.55
CA LYS A 114 7.21 11.93 14.20
C LYS A 114 6.95 10.80 13.21
N MET A 115 8.01 10.06 12.87
CA MET A 115 7.97 8.98 11.89
C MET A 115 7.95 7.63 12.60
N PHE A 116 6.97 6.80 12.27
CA PHE A 116 6.89 5.41 12.70
C PHE A 116 7.01 4.52 11.46
N TYR A 117 8.09 3.76 11.38
CA TYR A 117 8.34 2.91 10.22
C TYR A 117 7.69 1.55 10.36
N THR A 118 7.16 1.05 9.25
CA THR A 118 6.56 -0.28 9.14
C THR A 118 7.04 -0.98 7.88
N ILE A 119 6.78 -2.28 7.77
CA ILE A 119 7.24 -3.08 6.63
C ILE A 119 6.35 -2.94 5.38
N CYS A 120 5.12 -2.48 5.52
CA CYS A 120 4.19 -2.27 4.40
C CYS A 120 3.04 -1.35 4.80
N GLY A 121 2.26 -0.90 3.81
CA GLY A 121 1.09 -0.05 4.03
C GLY A 121 0.02 -0.66 4.92
N SER A 122 -0.23 -1.97 4.82
CA SER A 122 -1.20 -2.66 5.69
C SER A 122 -0.78 -2.57 7.16
N THR A 123 0.48 -2.82 7.47
CA THR A 123 1.00 -2.69 8.84
C THR A 123 1.00 -1.24 9.31
N ALA A 124 1.21 -0.28 8.40
CA ALA A 124 1.14 1.15 8.73
C ALA A 124 -0.28 1.55 9.18
N VAL A 125 -1.30 1.14 8.43
CA VAL A 125 -2.71 1.45 8.77
C VAL A 125 -3.14 0.73 10.06
N GLU A 126 -2.81 -0.55 10.26
CA GLU A 126 -3.05 -1.26 11.52
C GLU A 126 -2.41 -0.53 12.72
N THR A 127 -1.18 -0.06 12.53
CA THR A 127 -0.46 0.68 13.56
C THR A 127 -1.13 2.02 13.84
N ALA A 128 -1.58 2.74 12.80
CA ALA A 128 -2.30 4.00 12.94
C ALA A 128 -3.61 3.84 13.71
N ILE A 129 -4.40 2.79 13.42
CA ILE A 129 -5.62 2.44 14.15
C ILE A 129 -5.30 2.22 15.65
N LYS A 130 -4.25 1.45 15.94
CA LYS A 130 -3.83 1.19 17.34
C LYS A 130 -3.34 2.46 18.04
N ILE A 131 -2.60 3.32 17.35
CA ILE A 131 -2.14 4.60 17.89
C ILE A 131 -3.33 5.50 18.21
N ALA A 132 -4.32 5.60 17.32
CA ALA A 132 -5.51 6.41 17.57
C ALA A 132 -6.26 5.97 18.84
N VAL A 133 -6.48 4.68 19.01
CA VAL A 133 -7.12 4.13 20.22
C VAL A 133 -6.27 4.39 21.46
N ALA A 134 -4.97 4.13 21.40
CA ALA A 134 -4.05 4.35 22.53
C ALA A 134 -3.95 5.83 22.91
N TYR A 135 -3.94 6.73 21.93
CA TYR A 135 -3.96 8.17 22.16
C TYR A 135 -5.20 8.61 22.91
N HIS A 136 -6.39 8.22 22.45
CA HIS A 136 -7.64 8.59 23.11
C HIS A 136 -7.73 8.00 24.53
N ARG A 137 -7.30 6.76 24.72
CA ARG A 137 -7.22 6.16 26.06
C ARG A 137 -6.30 6.94 26.98
N ALA A 138 -5.12 7.33 26.53
CA ALA A 138 -4.17 8.13 27.32
C ALA A 138 -4.71 9.52 27.67
N LYS A 139 -5.62 10.06 26.85
CA LYS A 139 -6.35 11.31 27.11
C LYS A 139 -7.57 11.17 28.02
N GLY A 140 -7.87 9.99 28.55
CA GLY A 140 -9.07 9.73 29.34
C GLY A 140 -10.34 9.53 28.50
N ASN A 141 -10.24 9.45 27.18
CA ASN A 141 -11.34 9.35 26.23
C ASN A 141 -11.43 7.94 25.62
N ALA A 142 -11.36 6.89 26.43
CA ALA A 142 -11.35 5.51 25.96
C ALA A 142 -12.62 5.08 25.20
N HIS A 143 -13.69 5.86 25.27
CA HIS A 143 -14.93 5.66 24.52
C HIS A 143 -14.77 6.02 23.03
N ARG A 144 -13.73 6.75 22.62
CA ARG A 144 -13.41 7.04 21.23
C ARG A 144 -12.74 5.85 20.56
N PHE A 145 -13.53 4.99 19.94
CA PHE A 145 -13.06 3.77 19.28
C PHE A 145 -13.64 3.57 17.86
N ARG A 146 -14.55 4.46 17.43
CA ARG A 146 -15.16 4.36 16.11
C ARG A 146 -14.25 4.97 15.05
N PHE A 147 -14.21 4.32 13.89
CA PHE A 147 -13.46 4.79 12.73
C PHE A 147 -14.41 5.09 11.58
N VAL A 148 -14.03 6.10 10.78
CA VAL A 148 -14.75 6.45 9.56
C VAL A 148 -13.84 6.28 8.36
N GLY A 149 -14.22 5.34 7.51
CA GLY A 149 -13.56 5.11 6.23
C GLY A 149 -14.35 5.68 5.06
N ARG A 150 -13.98 5.27 3.85
CA ARG A 150 -14.71 5.63 2.63
C ARG A 150 -15.01 4.39 1.81
N GLU A 151 -16.23 4.28 1.31
CA GLU A 151 -16.61 3.24 0.35
C GLU A 151 -15.63 3.18 -0.81
N ARG A 152 -15.30 1.98 -1.29
CA ARG A 152 -14.30 1.69 -2.33
C ARG A 152 -12.86 2.09 -2.00
N GLY A 153 -12.59 2.63 -0.80
CA GLY A 153 -11.24 2.92 -0.34
C GLY A 153 -10.40 1.65 -0.14
N TYR A 154 -9.12 1.71 -0.43
CA TYR A 154 -8.17 0.64 -0.13
C TYR A 154 -7.15 1.11 0.90
N HIS A 155 -7.04 0.37 2.00
CA HIS A 155 -6.14 0.71 3.11
C HIS A 155 -5.22 -0.46 3.51
N GLY A 156 -5.23 -1.53 2.74
CA GLY A 156 -4.43 -2.74 3.01
C GLY A 156 -5.28 -3.99 3.19
N MET A 157 -4.64 -5.09 3.57
CA MET A 157 -5.26 -6.42 3.60
C MET A 157 -5.43 -7.01 5.00
N ASN A 158 -4.88 -6.39 6.04
CA ASN A 158 -5.11 -6.82 7.42
C ASN A 158 -6.56 -6.52 7.84
N ILE A 159 -7.04 -7.15 8.89
CA ILE A 159 -8.46 -7.06 9.30
C ILE A 159 -8.89 -5.63 9.58
N GLY A 160 -8.10 -4.84 10.32
CA GLY A 160 -8.39 -3.42 10.55
C GLY A 160 -8.38 -2.62 9.24
N CYS A 161 -7.42 -2.91 8.35
CA CYS A 161 -7.33 -2.25 7.05
C CYS A 161 -8.55 -2.52 6.17
N VAL A 162 -9.02 -3.78 6.12
CA VAL A 162 -10.23 -4.17 5.38
C VAL A 162 -11.47 -3.56 6.04
N SER A 163 -11.48 -3.44 7.36
CA SER A 163 -12.58 -2.84 8.11
C SER A 163 -12.75 -1.35 7.81
N VAL A 164 -11.67 -0.57 7.85
CA VAL A 164 -11.71 0.87 7.49
C VAL A 164 -11.72 1.09 5.98
N GLY A 165 -11.32 0.08 5.20
CA GLY A 165 -11.43 0.06 3.76
C GLY A 165 -12.88 -0.16 3.30
N GLY A 166 -13.16 0.17 2.03
CA GLY A 166 -14.51 0.06 1.48
C GLY A 166 -14.57 -0.75 0.19
N MET A 167 -13.55 -1.58 -0.11
CA MET A 167 -13.58 -2.44 -1.29
C MET A 167 -14.67 -3.51 -1.16
N ILE A 168 -15.68 -3.43 -2.02
CA ILE A 168 -16.92 -4.22 -1.91
C ILE A 168 -16.65 -5.72 -1.77
N ASN A 169 -15.77 -6.29 -2.58
CA ASN A 169 -15.49 -7.73 -2.55
C ASN A 169 -14.81 -8.16 -1.25
N ASN A 170 -13.88 -7.34 -0.72
CA ASN A 170 -13.22 -7.62 0.54
C ASN A 170 -14.20 -7.54 1.71
N VAL A 171 -15.01 -6.49 1.76
CA VAL A 171 -16.02 -6.30 2.82
C VAL A 171 -17.02 -7.46 2.80
N LYS A 172 -17.54 -7.86 1.64
CA LYS A 172 -18.47 -8.99 1.53
C LYS A 172 -17.86 -10.31 1.97
N THR A 173 -16.63 -10.58 1.53
CA THR A 173 -15.97 -11.86 1.81
C THR A 173 -15.62 -12.02 3.29
N PHE A 174 -15.20 -10.95 3.93
CA PHE A 174 -14.69 -10.98 5.31
C PHE A 174 -15.62 -10.35 6.33
N ALA A 175 -16.89 -10.13 5.97
CA ALA A 175 -17.87 -9.43 6.81
C ALA A 175 -17.96 -9.94 8.26
N SER A 176 -17.82 -11.26 8.47
CA SER A 176 -17.94 -11.90 9.79
C SER A 176 -16.80 -11.60 10.76
N ILE A 177 -15.66 -11.10 10.26
CA ILE A 177 -14.46 -10.86 11.08
C ILE A 177 -13.99 -9.41 11.07
N LEU A 178 -14.77 -8.50 10.47
CA LEU A 178 -14.43 -7.08 10.43
C LEU A 178 -14.57 -6.45 11.83
N MET A 179 -13.75 -5.41 12.06
CA MET A 179 -13.80 -4.65 13.32
C MET A 179 -15.18 -4.00 13.50
N PRO A 180 -15.77 -4.10 14.70
CA PRO A 180 -16.98 -3.36 15.02
C PRO A 180 -16.70 -1.85 15.09
N GLY A 181 -17.74 -1.03 14.89
CA GLY A 181 -17.65 0.41 15.08
C GLY A 181 -17.04 1.19 13.91
N VAL A 182 -16.84 0.55 12.75
CA VAL A 182 -16.41 1.24 11.53
C VAL A 182 -17.65 1.67 10.74
N GLN A 183 -17.61 2.90 10.23
CA GLN A 183 -18.60 3.47 9.33
C GLN A 183 -17.93 3.94 8.05
N HIS A 184 -18.70 4.07 6.97
CA HIS A 184 -18.15 4.53 5.69
C HIS A 184 -18.96 5.71 5.15
N MET A 185 -18.23 6.72 4.71
CA MET A 185 -18.78 7.78 3.86
C MET A 185 -18.92 7.24 2.43
N ARG A 186 -19.85 7.80 1.66
CA ARG A 186 -20.02 7.44 0.24
C ARG A 186 -18.74 7.65 -0.55
N HIS A 187 -18.52 6.83 -1.57
CA HIS A 187 -17.44 7.04 -2.54
C HIS A 187 -17.69 8.25 -3.44
N THR A 188 -16.64 8.77 -4.06
CA THR A 188 -16.69 9.98 -4.90
C THR A 188 -17.12 9.71 -6.35
N HIS A 189 -17.26 8.45 -6.76
CA HIS A 189 -17.63 8.08 -8.13
C HIS A 189 -19.12 7.73 -8.19
N LEU A 190 -19.98 8.76 -8.17
CA LEU A 190 -21.41 8.64 -8.30
C LEU A 190 -21.86 9.09 -9.69
N PRO A 191 -22.88 8.44 -10.30
CA PRO A 191 -23.36 8.80 -11.64
C PRO A 191 -23.82 10.25 -11.77
N GLU A 192 -24.42 10.79 -10.72
CA GLU A 192 -24.90 12.17 -10.63
C GLU A 192 -23.76 13.20 -10.49
N HIS A 193 -22.56 12.77 -10.08
CA HIS A 193 -21.37 13.60 -9.96
C HIS A 193 -20.43 13.32 -11.13
N LYS A 194 -20.71 13.89 -12.29
CA LYS A 194 -19.84 13.73 -13.46
C LYS A 194 -18.44 14.23 -13.16
N PHE A 195 -17.47 13.46 -13.61
CA PHE A 195 -16.06 13.83 -13.51
C PHE A 195 -15.81 15.15 -14.26
N VAL A 196 -15.45 16.18 -13.54
CA VAL A 196 -14.89 17.41 -14.07
C VAL A 196 -13.42 17.48 -13.69
N SER A 197 -12.62 18.08 -14.54
CA SER A 197 -11.20 18.32 -14.23
C SER A 197 -11.09 19.30 -13.05
N GLY A 198 -10.30 18.94 -12.05
CA GLY A 198 -10.18 19.72 -10.83
C GLY A 198 -11.10 19.26 -9.70
N GLN A 199 -11.41 20.14 -8.76
CA GLN A 199 -12.33 19.85 -7.64
C GLN A 199 -13.79 20.00 -8.13
N PRO A 200 -14.62 18.95 -8.03
CA PRO A 200 -16.03 19.04 -8.39
C PRO A 200 -16.79 19.90 -7.38
N GLU A 201 -17.70 20.76 -7.85
CA GLU A 201 -18.55 21.60 -7.01
C GLU A 201 -19.37 20.81 -5.99
N THR A 202 -19.73 19.58 -6.34
CA THR A 202 -20.53 18.65 -5.52
C THR A 202 -19.71 17.84 -4.50
N GLY A 203 -18.41 18.04 -4.43
CA GLY A 203 -17.53 17.30 -3.48
C GLY A 203 -17.88 17.54 -2.01
N GLY A 204 -18.40 18.70 -1.67
CA GLY A 204 -18.85 19.07 -0.33
C GLY A 204 -19.96 18.17 0.20
N ASP A 205 -20.95 17.84 -0.62
CA ASP A 205 -22.08 16.99 -0.22
C ASP A 205 -21.63 15.59 0.24
N LEU A 206 -20.58 15.06 -0.35
CA LEU A 206 -20.02 13.76 0.03
C LEU A 206 -19.22 13.87 1.34
N ALA A 207 -18.63 15.02 1.62
CA ALA A 207 -17.95 15.28 2.89
C ALA A 207 -18.94 15.40 4.06
N ASN A 208 -20.15 15.89 3.81
CA ASN A 208 -21.22 16.02 4.82
C ASN A 208 -21.72 14.65 5.35
N ASP A 209 -21.38 13.55 4.70
CA ASP A 209 -21.61 12.21 5.26
C ASP A 209 -20.95 12.05 6.63
N LEU A 210 -19.85 12.75 6.90
CA LEU A 210 -19.21 12.72 8.21
C LEU A 210 -20.11 13.32 9.31
N GLU A 211 -20.81 14.41 9.02
CA GLU A 211 -21.76 15.01 9.97
C GLU A 211 -22.92 14.07 10.28
N ARG A 212 -23.47 13.41 9.27
CA ARG A 212 -24.50 12.40 9.43
C ARG A 212 -24.04 11.22 10.30
N ILE A 213 -22.81 10.72 10.06
CA ILE A 213 -22.22 9.65 10.85
C ILE A 213 -22.00 10.12 12.30
N ALA A 214 -21.42 11.30 12.48
CA ALA A 214 -21.20 11.88 13.81
C ALA A 214 -22.51 12.07 14.57
N SER A 215 -23.56 12.56 13.93
CA SER A 215 -24.89 12.73 14.56
C SER A 215 -25.50 11.41 14.99
N ASN A 216 -25.31 10.34 14.22
CA ASN A 216 -25.90 9.02 14.55
C ASN A 216 -25.16 8.29 15.67
N PHE A 217 -23.86 8.48 15.81
CA PHE A 217 -23.02 7.69 16.72
C PHE A 217 -22.37 8.50 17.85
N GLY A 218 -22.58 9.80 17.89
CA GLY A 218 -21.93 10.75 18.79
C GLY A 218 -20.52 11.12 18.33
N PRO A 219 -20.22 12.41 18.08
CA PRO A 219 -18.90 12.87 17.64
C PRO A 219 -17.81 12.55 18.68
N GLU A 220 -18.20 12.46 19.96
CA GLU A 220 -17.30 12.05 21.06
C GLU A 220 -16.83 10.59 20.97
N ASN A 221 -17.51 9.72 20.22
CA ASN A 221 -17.16 8.32 20.06
C ASN A 221 -16.26 8.04 18.85
N ILE A 222 -16.04 9.06 18.00
CA ILE A 222 -15.19 8.91 16.80
C ILE A 222 -13.72 9.11 17.17
N ALA A 223 -12.89 8.13 16.82
CA ALA A 223 -11.45 8.14 17.05
C ALA A 223 -10.71 8.79 15.89
N ALA A 224 -11.05 8.44 14.63
CA ALA A 224 -10.44 8.98 13.42
C ALA A 224 -11.31 8.69 12.19
#